data_aa553c7ffb3ad42205faf96e5889b0d8
#
_entry.id   aa553c7ffb3ad42205faf96e5889b0d8
#
_cell.length_a   1.000
_cell.length_b   1.000
_cell.length_c   1.000
_cell.angle_alpha   90.00
_cell.angle_beta   90.00
_cell.angle_gamma   90.00
#
_symmetry.space_group_name_H-M   'P 1'
#
loop_
_entity.id
_entity.type
_entity.pdbx_description
1 polymer ?
#
loop_
_entity_poly.entity_id
_entity_poly.type
_entity_poly.pdbx_seq_one_letter_code
_entity_poly.pdbx_strand_id
1 'polypeptide(L)'
;MSKRENMKSNSYLLPLYNRLDVSFVRGKKSVLYDEEGKDYIDFASGVGVNSLGYANKELVKTIQKQANKILHTSNIYHIKPQEECAKKIVELSTYDMQ
;
A
#
# COMPACT_ATOMS: atom_id res chain seq x y z
N MET A 1 -12.03 18.17 26.35
CA MET A 1 -12.17 17.43 25.09
C MET A 1 -10.94 16.58 24.84
N SER A 2 -11.10 15.32 24.48
CA SER A 2 -9.95 14.47 24.20
C SER A 2 -9.28 14.88 22.88
N LYS A 3 -7.99 14.56 22.74
CA LYS A 3 -7.22 14.82 21.52
C LYS A 3 -7.87 14.16 20.31
N ARG A 4 -8.42 12.96 20.52
CA ARG A 4 -9.13 12.19 19.50
C ARG A 4 -10.39 12.91 19.01
N GLU A 5 -11.15 13.51 19.91
CA GLU A 5 -12.34 14.27 19.56
C GLU A 5 -11.96 15.53 18.78
N ASN A 6 -10.87 16.21 19.18
CA ASN A 6 -10.36 17.37 18.47
C ASN A 6 -9.94 17.02 17.04
N MET A 7 -9.24 15.91 16.84
CA MET A 7 -8.89 15.43 15.50
C MET A 7 -10.13 15.15 14.66
N LYS A 8 -11.12 14.51 15.25
CA LYS A 8 -12.37 14.17 14.57
C LYS A 8 -13.14 15.43 14.14
N SER A 9 -13.21 16.45 15.01
CA SER A 9 -13.89 17.70 14.72
C SER A 9 -13.18 18.57 13.70
N ASN A 10 -11.85 18.38 13.55
CA ASN A 10 -11.02 19.12 12.60
C ASN A 10 -10.79 18.39 11.27
N SER A 11 -11.34 17.20 11.13
CA SER A 11 -11.18 16.41 9.90
C SER A 11 -12.18 16.83 8.83
N TYR A 12 -11.74 16.87 7.59
CA TYR A 12 -12.61 17.07 6.41
C TYR A 12 -13.17 15.76 5.88
N LEU A 13 -12.81 14.63 6.50
CA LEU A 13 -13.28 13.31 6.10
C LEU A 13 -14.59 12.98 6.76
N LEU A 14 -15.43 12.18 6.11
CA LEU A 14 -16.62 11.63 6.72
C LEU A 14 -16.22 10.74 7.91
N PRO A 15 -16.93 10.81 9.04
CA PRO A 15 -16.57 10.07 10.26
C PRO A 15 -16.96 8.60 10.20
N LEU A 16 -16.43 7.86 9.22
CA LEU A 16 -16.73 6.45 8.99
C LEU A 16 -15.95 5.50 9.90
N TYR A 17 -14.80 5.94 10.42
CA TYR A 17 -13.93 5.12 11.25
C TYR A 17 -13.54 5.81 12.53
N ASN A 18 -13.33 5.02 13.56
CA ASN A 18 -12.72 5.47 14.82
C ASN A 18 -11.20 5.25 14.69
N ARG A 19 -10.50 6.28 14.26
CA ARG A 19 -9.05 6.17 14.04
C ARG A 19 -8.28 6.31 15.34
N LEU A 20 -7.18 5.56 15.45
CA LEU A 20 -6.22 5.76 16.52
C LEU A 20 -5.49 7.09 16.30
N ASP A 21 -5.12 7.75 17.40
CA ASP A 21 -4.49 9.07 17.36
C ASP A 21 -3.00 8.96 17.07
N VAL A 22 -2.67 8.47 15.87
CA VAL A 22 -1.31 8.35 15.40
C VAL A 22 -1.28 8.51 13.88
N SER A 23 -0.27 9.20 13.37
CA SER A 23 -0.04 9.36 11.93
C SER A 23 1.35 8.85 11.59
N PHE A 24 1.40 7.87 10.71
CA PHE A 24 2.67 7.33 10.24
C PHE A 24 3.12 8.06 8.99
N VAL A 25 4.39 8.46 8.95
CA VAL A 25 4.93 9.25 7.83
C VAL A 25 5.92 8.49 6.98
N ARG A 26 6.47 7.39 7.48
CA ARG A 26 7.38 6.54 6.73
C ARG A 26 7.44 5.14 7.33
N GLY A 27 7.99 4.22 6.58
CA GLY A 27 8.20 2.86 7.04
C GLY A 27 9.43 2.25 6.39
N LYS A 28 10.00 1.25 7.04
CA LYS A 28 11.11 0.46 6.51
C LYS A 28 11.00 -0.95 7.06
N LYS A 29 10.97 -1.95 6.17
CA LYS A 29 10.77 -3.35 6.56
C LYS A 29 9.49 -3.51 7.37
N SER A 30 9.59 -3.91 8.64
CA SER A 30 8.43 -4.12 9.52
C SER A 30 8.22 -3.00 10.52
N VAL A 31 8.88 -1.86 10.32
CA VAL A 31 8.84 -0.74 11.26
C VAL A 31 8.15 0.46 10.63
N LEU A 32 7.25 1.07 11.37
CA LEU A 32 6.59 2.34 11.02
C LEU A 32 7.11 3.45 11.93
N TYR A 33 7.18 4.66 11.40
CA TYR A 33 7.61 5.84 12.13
C TYR A 33 6.51 6.90 12.08
N ASP A 34 6.15 7.44 13.25
CA ASP A 34 5.14 8.50 13.32
C ASP A 34 5.75 9.88 13.04
N GLU A 35 4.92 10.91 13.13
CA GLU A 35 5.32 12.30 12.85
C GLU A 35 6.40 12.79 13.81
N GLU A 36 6.50 12.22 15.00
CA GLU A 36 7.50 12.58 16.02
C GLU A 36 8.76 11.72 15.93
N GLY A 37 8.82 10.80 14.98
CA GLY A 37 9.96 9.91 14.78
C GLY A 37 9.94 8.67 15.66
N LYS A 38 8.88 8.45 16.43
CA LYS A 38 8.75 7.26 17.25
C LYS A 38 8.52 6.05 16.36
N ASP A 39 9.17 4.94 16.66
CA ASP A 39 9.08 3.71 15.89
C ASP A 39 8.10 2.71 16.51
N TYR A 40 7.48 1.93 15.64
CA TYR A 40 6.50 0.90 15.99
C TYR A 40 6.77 -0.35 15.15
N ILE A 41 6.66 -1.52 15.75
CA ILE A 41 6.68 -2.77 15.00
C ILE A 41 5.27 -3.00 14.45
N ASP A 42 5.18 -3.16 13.14
CA ASP A 42 3.89 -3.31 12.46
C ASP A 42 3.53 -4.78 12.28
N PHE A 43 2.47 -5.22 12.94
CA PHE A 43 1.92 -6.56 12.78
C PHE A 43 0.66 -6.57 11.90
N ALA A 44 0.16 -5.41 11.51
CA ALA A 44 -1.07 -5.30 10.72
C ALA A 44 -0.83 -5.31 9.21
N SER A 45 0.30 -4.76 8.76
CA SER A 45 0.67 -4.67 7.33
C SER A 45 -0.43 -4.05 6.46
N GLY A 46 -1.12 -3.02 6.98
CA GLY A 46 -2.23 -2.42 6.25
C GLY A 46 -3.37 -3.40 6.02
N VAL A 47 -3.59 -4.31 6.97
CA VAL A 47 -4.54 -5.42 6.88
C VAL A 47 -4.15 -6.40 5.77
N GLY A 48 -2.84 -6.76 5.76
CA GLY A 48 -2.29 -7.76 4.84
C GLY A 48 -1.87 -7.24 3.48
N VAL A 49 -1.85 -5.92 3.28
CA VAL A 49 -1.48 -5.31 2.00
C VAL A 49 0.03 -5.27 1.78
N ASN A 50 0.78 -4.99 2.85
CA ASN A 50 2.22 -4.71 2.76
C ASN A 50 3.07 -5.97 3.01
N SER A 51 2.81 -7.03 2.25
CA SER A 51 3.46 -8.34 2.44
C SER A 51 4.97 -8.30 2.29
N LEU A 52 5.51 -7.38 1.50
CA LEU A 52 6.95 -7.22 1.28
C LEU A 52 7.60 -6.26 2.27
N GLY A 53 6.83 -5.76 3.24
CA GLY A 53 7.29 -4.73 4.16
C GLY A 53 7.28 -3.35 3.52
N TYR A 54 7.77 -2.37 4.27
CA TYR A 54 7.81 -0.98 3.83
C TYR A 54 9.13 -0.67 3.12
N ALA A 55 9.08 0.15 2.08
CA ALA A 55 10.24 0.64 1.34
C ALA A 55 11.11 -0.48 0.75
N ASN A 56 10.49 -1.57 0.31
CA ASN A 56 11.21 -2.64 -0.41
C ASN A 56 11.85 -2.05 -1.67
N LYS A 57 13.15 -2.15 -1.79
CA LYS A 57 13.92 -1.49 -2.86
C LYS A 57 13.50 -1.94 -4.26
N GLU A 58 13.27 -3.22 -4.45
CA GLU A 58 12.86 -3.77 -5.75
C GLU A 58 11.48 -3.27 -6.14
N LEU A 59 10.54 -3.27 -5.18
CA LEU A 59 9.18 -2.79 -5.41
C LEU A 59 9.18 -1.29 -5.74
N VAL A 60 9.93 -0.49 -4.98
CA VAL A 60 10.03 0.96 -5.19
C VAL A 60 10.58 1.26 -6.59
N LYS A 61 11.66 0.58 -6.99
CA LYS A 61 12.24 0.74 -8.33
C LYS A 61 11.26 0.39 -9.44
N THR A 62 10.53 -0.70 -9.27
CA THR A 62 9.55 -1.17 -10.25
C THR A 62 8.43 -0.15 -10.43
N ILE A 63 7.90 0.36 -9.32
CA ILE A 63 6.85 1.38 -9.35
C ILE A 63 7.35 2.66 -10.01
N GLN A 64 8.54 3.14 -9.63
CA GLN A 64 9.13 4.34 -10.22
C GLN A 64 9.32 4.20 -11.72
N LYS A 65 9.86 3.07 -12.15
CA LYS A 65 10.10 2.80 -13.57
C LYS A 65 8.80 2.77 -14.36
N GLN A 66 7.80 2.07 -13.85
CA GLN A 66 6.52 1.96 -14.54
C GLN A 66 5.74 3.28 -14.52
N ALA A 67 5.80 4.02 -13.42
CA ALA A 67 5.14 5.33 -13.32
C ALA A 67 5.72 6.33 -14.33
N ASN A 68 7.01 6.24 -14.63
CA ASN A 68 7.65 7.07 -15.65
C ASN A 68 7.27 6.69 -17.09
N LYS A 69 6.80 5.47 -17.31
CA LYS A 69 6.37 5.02 -18.64
C LYS A 69 4.89 5.31 -18.88
N ILE A 70 4.05 4.65 -18.10
CA ILE A 70 2.60 4.75 -18.28
C ILE A 70 1.90 4.13 -17.09
N LEU A 71 0.89 4.82 -16.57
CA LEU A 71 0.12 4.35 -15.42
C LEU A 71 -1.07 3.50 -15.83
N HIS A 72 -1.80 3.93 -16.86
CA HIS A 72 -3.04 3.26 -17.25
C HIS A 72 -3.49 3.69 -18.65
N THR A 73 -4.08 2.77 -19.39
CA THR A 73 -4.56 3.03 -20.74
C THR A 73 -5.97 2.51 -21.02
N SER A 74 -6.66 1.93 -20.05
CA SER A 74 -7.92 1.21 -20.22
C SER A 74 -7.75 -0.18 -20.84
N ASN A 75 -8.65 -1.07 -20.47
CA ASN A 75 -8.66 -2.47 -20.96
C ASN A 75 -9.12 -2.62 -22.41
N ILE A 76 -9.50 -1.53 -23.07
CA ILE A 76 -9.80 -1.61 -24.50
C ILE A 76 -8.54 -1.76 -25.35
N TYR A 77 -7.36 -1.57 -24.76
CA TYR A 77 -6.07 -1.79 -25.39
C TYR A 77 -5.36 -2.98 -24.75
N HIS A 78 -4.39 -3.53 -25.46
CA HIS A 78 -3.53 -4.57 -24.89
C HIS A 78 -2.55 -3.93 -23.90
N ILE A 79 -2.42 -4.54 -22.72
CA ILE A 79 -1.52 -4.08 -21.65
C ILE A 79 -0.53 -5.22 -21.35
N LYS A 80 0.72 -5.07 -21.78
CA LYS A 80 1.74 -6.11 -21.62
C LYS A 80 1.99 -6.52 -20.16
N PRO A 81 2.18 -5.59 -19.22
CA PRO A 81 2.35 -5.99 -17.82
C PRO A 81 1.18 -6.80 -17.26
N GLN A 82 -0.05 -6.52 -17.69
CA GLN A 82 -1.23 -7.27 -17.30
C GLN A 82 -1.14 -8.72 -17.78
N GLU A 83 -0.78 -8.91 -19.07
CA GLU A 83 -0.60 -10.24 -19.65
C GLU A 83 0.52 -11.02 -18.96
N GLU A 84 1.64 -10.37 -18.70
CA GLU A 84 2.77 -10.98 -18.01
C GLU A 84 2.41 -11.40 -16.59
N CYS A 85 1.67 -10.57 -15.87
CA CYS A 85 1.21 -10.88 -14.53
C CYS A 85 0.25 -12.08 -14.54
N ALA A 86 -0.72 -12.09 -15.44
CA ALA A 86 -1.67 -13.19 -15.60
C ALA A 86 -0.95 -14.50 -15.91
N LYS A 87 0.01 -14.46 -16.83
CA LYS A 87 0.82 -15.63 -17.19
C LYS A 87 1.58 -16.17 -15.96
N LYS A 88 2.18 -15.28 -15.19
CA LYS A 88 2.93 -15.66 -13.99
C LYS A 88 2.04 -16.32 -12.95
N ILE A 89 0.84 -15.79 -12.75
CA ILE A 89 -0.13 -16.35 -11.81
C ILE A 89 -0.51 -17.77 -12.24
N VAL A 90 -0.80 -17.97 -13.52
CA VAL A 90 -1.15 -19.29 -14.05
C VAL A 90 0.00 -20.27 -13.88
N GLU A 91 1.22 -19.87 -14.21
CA GLU A 91 2.41 -20.72 -14.10
C GLU A 91 2.71 -21.14 -12.67
N LEU A 92 2.46 -20.27 -11.70
CA LEU A 92 2.70 -20.54 -10.28
C LEU A 92 1.54 -21.26 -9.62
N SER A 93 0.39 -21.34 -10.26
CA SER A 93 -0.79 -21.99 -9.72
C SER A 93 -0.64 -23.52 -9.74
N THR A 94 -1.18 -24.17 -8.70
CA THR A 94 -1.28 -25.64 -8.66
C THR A 94 -2.57 -26.13 -9.35
N TYR A 95 -3.43 -25.19 -9.78
CA TYR A 95 -4.68 -25.47 -10.48
C TYR A 95 -4.59 -24.98 -11.91
N ASP A 96 -5.38 -25.61 -12.79
CA ASP A 96 -5.53 -25.16 -14.18
C ASP A 96 -6.49 -23.97 -14.21
N MET A 97 -5.95 -22.79 -14.48
CA MET A 97 -6.70 -21.53 -14.52
C MET A 97 -6.77 -20.97 -15.94
N GLN A 98 -7.56 -21.59 -16.79
CA GLN A 98 -7.74 -21.10 -18.16
C GLN A 98 -9.03 -20.34 -18.37
#